data_9a4906bf4267cb9f30e266e5e7936292
#
_entry.id   9a4906bf4267cb9f30e266e5e7936292
#
_cell.length_a   1.000
_cell.length_b   1.000
_cell.length_c   1.000
_cell.angle_alpha   90.00
_cell.angle_beta   90.00
_cell.angle_gamma   90.00
#
_symmetry.space_group_name_H-M   'P 1'
#
loop_
_entity.id
_entity.type
_entity.pdbx_description
1 polymer ?
#
loop_
_entity_poly.entity_id
_entity_poly.type
_entity_poly.pdbx_seq_one_letter_code
_entity_poly.pdbx_strand_id
1 'polypeptide(L)'
;MIDIKYILEENDFLQLNLYFFKTEGKLKSIIRKTFIAYLIIIFILCGFLIWKNEYLVATTLLVVAAIISIFHSKRMKSIYLKIFKKNIEQYESRFNKEVELQVSDSLLQVKSVAGKFDFNLSQIDFISETNEYFIIKLKIEAIIIPKKRLENVNILKGDLTKLSEKLNIEFINNLNWKW
;
A
#
# COMPACT_ATOMS: atom_id res chain seq x y z
N MET A 1 25.41 5.20 -11.59
CA MET A 1 25.12 3.76 -11.76
C MET A 1 24.70 3.25 -10.39
N ILE A 2 23.49 2.72 -10.25
CA ILE A 2 22.99 2.20 -8.97
C ILE A 2 23.36 0.72 -8.90
N ASP A 3 24.01 0.32 -7.81
CA ASP A 3 24.30 -1.08 -7.48
C ASP A 3 24.18 -1.21 -5.96
N ILE A 4 23.12 -1.88 -5.51
CA ILE A 4 22.79 -2.01 -4.08
C ILE A 4 22.33 -3.42 -3.77
N LYS A 5 22.67 -3.86 -2.54
CA LYS A 5 22.18 -5.11 -1.95
C LYS A 5 21.46 -4.81 -0.67
N TYR A 6 20.35 -5.48 -0.47
CA TYR A 6 19.56 -5.32 0.74
C TYR A 6 18.74 -6.58 1.02
N ILE A 7 18.26 -6.71 2.25
CA ILE A 7 17.41 -7.84 2.65
C ILE A 7 15.96 -7.37 2.72
N LEU A 8 15.03 -8.19 2.24
CA LEU A 8 13.59 -7.95 2.39
C LEU A 8 13.02 -8.81 3.51
N GLU A 9 12.37 -8.15 4.47
CA GLU A 9 11.61 -8.80 5.55
C GLU A 9 10.13 -8.90 5.20
N GLU A 10 9.39 -9.71 5.94
CA GLU A 10 7.93 -9.84 5.82
C GLU A 10 7.22 -8.48 5.82
N ASN A 11 7.62 -7.59 6.75
CA ASN A 11 7.00 -6.27 6.85
C ASN A 11 7.19 -5.42 5.60
N ASP A 12 8.27 -5.57 4.85
CA ASP A 12 8.51 -4.78 3.63
C ASP A 12 7.50 -5.15 2.53
N PHE A 13 7.21 -6.46 2.38
CA PHE A 13 6.17 -6.93 1.47
C PHE A 13 4.79 -6.42 1.88
N LEU A 14 4.50 -6.40 3.19
CA LEU A 14 3.27 -5.85 3.72
C LEU A 14 3.15 -4.36 3.39
N GLN A 15 4.20 -3.57 3.69
CA GLN A 15 4.18 -2.12 3.45
C GLN A 15 4.02 -1.78 1.97
N LEU A 16 4.63 -2.55 1.06
CA LEU A 16 4.45 -2.37 -0.38
C LEU A 16 2.97 -2.52 -0.80
N ASN A 17 2.32 -3.60 -0.34
CA ASN A 17 0.92 -3.86 -0.64
C ASN A 17 -0.01 -2.77 -0.06
N LEU A 18 0.23 -2.39 1.20
CA LEU A 18 -0.54 -1.35 1.88
C LEU A 18 -0.36 0.03 1.20
N TYR A 19 0.87 0.32 0.73
CA TYR A 19 1.18 1.55 0.01
C TYR A 19 0.30 1.69 -1.23
N PHE A 20 0.33 0.72 -2.14
CA PHE A 20 -0.47 0.77 -3.36
C PHE A 20 -1.98 0.74 -3.09
N PHE A 21 -2.43 -0.10 -2.17
CA PHE A 21 -3.85 -0.18 -1.83
C PHE A 21 -4.42 1.16 -1.34
N LYS A 22 -3.62 1.93 -0.60
CA LYS A 22 -4.02 3.25 -0.10
C LYS A 22 -3.85 4.34 -1.15
N THR A 23 -2.70 4.41 -1.84
CA THR A 23 -2.36 5.47 -2.81
C THR A 23 -3.19 5.39 -4.08
N GLU A 24 -3.52 4.18 -4.56
CA GLU A 24 -4.43 3.96 -5.68
C GLU A 24 -5.91 4.25 -5.33
N GLY A 25 -6.20 4.69 -4.12
CA GLY A 25 -7.54 5.04 -3.68
C GLY A 25 -8.48 3.86 -3.43
N LYS A 26 -8.01 2.63 -3.57
CA LYS A 26 -8.82 1.41 -3.34
C LYS A 26 -9.37 1.37 -1.92
N LEU A 27 -8.54 1.67 -0.91
CA LEU A 27 -8.96 1.72 0.49
C LEU A 27 -10.09 2.74 0.70
N LYS A 28 -9.92 3.98 0.19
CA LYS A 28 -10.92 5.03 0.32
C LYS A 28 -12.24 4.67 -0.37
N SER A 29 -12.15 4.07 -1.55
CA SER A 29 -13.31 3.61 -2.31
C SER A 29 -14.10 2.53 -1.55
N ILE A 30 -13.40 1.53 -0.99
CA ILE A 30 -14.02 0.45 -0.23
C ILE A 30 -14.68 0.99 1.04
N ILE A 31 -13.96 1.81 1.84
CA ILE A 31 -14.51 2.41 3.05
C ILE A 31 -15.80 3.18 2.72
N ARG A 32 -15.80 3.97 1.64
CA ARG A 32 -16.98 4.72 1.22
C ARG A 32 -18.14 3.81 0.80
N LYS A 33 -17.86 2.80 -0.04
CA LYS A 33 -18.90 1.88 -0.54
C LYS A 33 -19.54 1.07 0.60
N THR A 34 -18.71 0.52 1.49
CA THR A 34 -19.20 -0.27 2.63
C THR A 34 -19.95 0.60 3.64
N PHE A 35 -19.55 1.86 3.81
CA PHE A 35 -20.26 2.82 4.65
C PHE A 35 -21.63 3.17 4.08
N ILE A 36 -21.73 3.45 2.78
CA ILE A 36 -23.01 3.72 2.11
C ILE A 36 -23.94 2.52 2.22
N ALA A 37 -23.43 1.30 1.93
CA ALA A 37 -24.23 0.08 2.06
C ALA A 37 -24.75 -0.11 3.50
N TYR A 38 -23.91 0.14 4.49
CA TYR A 38 -24.29 0.11 5.91
C TYR A 38 -25.42 1.10 6.21
N LEU A 39 -25.31 2.35 5.76
CA LEU A 39 -26.36 3.37 5.96
C LEU A 39 -27.69 2.98 5.31
N ILE A 40 -27.66 2.42 4.10
CA ILE A 40 -28.86 1.94 3.40
C ILE A 40 -29.58 0.86 4.22
N ILE A 41 -28.83 -0.12 4.76
CA ILE A 41 -29.37 -1.19 5.58
C ILE A 41 -30.03 -0.61 6.84
N ILE A 42 -29.37 0.30 7.55
CA ILE A 42 -29.90 0.95 8.74
C ILE A 42 -31.19 1.73 8.40
N PHE A 43 -31.19 2.47 7.30
CA PHE A 43 -32.36 3.24 6.87
C PHE A 43 -33.58 2.34 6.58
N ILE A 44 -33.37 1.20 5.90
CA ILE A 44 -34.44 0.24 5.61
C ILE A 44 -34.99 -0.36 6.93
N LEU A 45 -34.10 -0.77 7.83
CA LEU A 45 -34.50 -1.34 9.13
C LEU A 45 -35.27 -0.33 9.97
N CYS A 46 -34.81 0.92 10.07
CA CYS A 46 -35.53 1.97 10.80
C CYS A 46 -36.89 2.25 10.18
N GLY A 47 -37.01 2.32 8.86
CA GLY A 47 -38.29 2.51 8.15
C GLY A 47 -39.29 1.39 8.48
N PHE A 48 -38.80 0.14 8.49
CA PHE A 48 -39.63 -1.01 8.86
C PHE A 48 -40.11 -0.96 10.32
N LEU A 49 -39.22 -0.60 11.26
CA LEU A 49 -39.57 -0.47 12.68
C LEU A 49 -40.58 0.66 12.94
N ILE A 50 -40.41 1.81 12.26
CA ILE A 50 -41.34 2.92 12.33
C ILE A 50 -42.73 2.50 11.80
N TRP A 51 -42.76 1.76 10.69
CA TRP A 51 -44.03 1.24 10.16
C TRP A 51 -44.73 0.29 11.13
N LYS A 52 -43.99 -0.46 11.98
CA LYS A 52 -44.49 -1.31 13.03
C LYS A 52 -44.82 -0.56 14.34
N ASN A 53 -44.71 0.78 14.38
CA ASN A 53 -44.83 1.64 15.55
C ASN A 53 -43.81 1.36 16.68
N GLU A 54 -42.68 0.72 16.35
CA GLU A 54 -41.60 0.37 17.29
C GLU A 54 -40.58 1.51 17.41
N TYR A 55 -41.03 2.69 17.81
CA TYR A 55 -40.20 3.92 17.80
C TYR A 55 -39.00 3.82 18.76
N LEU A 56 -39.16 3.18 19.93
CA LEU A 56 -38.07 3.02 20.91
C LEU A 56 -36.93 2.18 20.34
N VAL A 57 -37.27 1.10 19.65
CA VAL A 57 -36.27 0.21 19.01
C VAL A 57 -35.59 0.93 17.86
N ALA A 58 -36.35 1.68 17.06
CA ALA A 58 -35.78 2.45 15.93
C ALA A 58 -34.77 3.50 16.42
N THR A 59 -35.12 4.26 17.48
CA THR A 59 -34.20 5.26 18.04
C THR A 59 -32.96 4.64 18.65
N THR A 60 -33.10 3.52 19.37
CA THR A 60 -31.95 2.76 19.90
C THR A 60 -31.04 2.27 18.79
N LEU A 61 -31.60 1.74 17.69
CA LEU A 61 -30.82 1.32 16.51
C LEU A 61 -30.03 2.47 15.90
N LEU A 62 -30.63 3.66 15.77
CA LEU A 62 -29.94 4.84 15.25
C LEU A 62 -28.76 5.27 16.13
N VAL A 63 -28.92 5.25 17.47
CA VAL A 63 -27.81 5.57 18.38
C VAL A 63 -26.67 4.57 18.24
N VAL A 64 -26.96 3.28 18.20
CA VAL A 64 -25.94 2.23 18.01
C VAL A 64 -25.26 2.39 16.65
N ALA A 65 -26.03 2.66 15.60
CA ALA A 65 -25.49 2.90 14.27
C ALA A 65 -24.55 4.11 14.22
N ALA A 66 -24.88 5.19 14.92
CA ALA A 66 -24.01 6.37 15.01
C ALA A 66 -22.66 6.02 15.68
N ILE A 67 -22.69 5.27 16.78
CA ILE A 67 -21.47 4.81 17.47
C ILE A 67 -20.60 3.95 16.54
N ILE A 68 -21.18 2.98 15.86
CA ILE A 68 -20.47 2.10 14.92
C ILE A 68 -19.86 2.91 13.78
N SER A 69 -20.54 3.95 13.28
CA SER A 69 -20.08 4.84 12.20
C SER A 69 -18.76 5.53 12.53
N ILE A 70 -18.55 5.94 13.79
CA ILE A 70 -17.32 6.58 14.26
C ILE A 70 -16.10 5.65 14.06
N PHE A 71 -16.28 4.36 14.32
CA PHE A 71 -15.20 3.37 14.26
C PHE A 71 -15.06 2.65 12.91
N HIS A 72 -16.00 2.88 11.97
CA HIS A 72 -16.07 2.17 10.70
C HIS A 72 -14.73 2.19 9.92
N SER A 73 -14.14 3.36 9.75
CA SER A 73 -12.87 3.52 9.00
C SER A 73 -11.71 2.76 9.67
N LYS A 74 -11.58 2.84 10.99
CA LYS A 74 -10.54 2.12 11.75
C LYS A 74 -10.71 0.61 11.63
N ARG A 75 -11.96 0.12 11.74
CA ARG A 75 -12.30 -1.30 11.58
C ARG A 75 -11.92 -1.80 10.19
N MET A 76 -12.27 -1.08 9.14
CA MET A 76 -11.94 -1.45 7.76
C MET A 76 -10.43 -1.53 7.55
N LYS A 77 -9.66 -0.55 8.02
CA LYS A 77 -8.19 -0.60 7.97
C LYS A 77 -7.63 -1.84 8.67
N SER A 78 -8.15 -2.17 9.85
CA SER A 78 -7.71 -3.36 10.60
C SER A 78 -8.02 -4.66 9.88
N ILE A 79 -9.20 -4.77 9.25
CA ILE A 79 -9.59 -5.93 8.44
C ILE A 79 -8.62 -6.10 7.26
N TYR A 80 -8.38 -5.03 6.49
CA TYR A 80 -7.48 -5.11 5.34
C TYR A 80 -6.04 -5.38 5.73
N LEU A 81 -5.57 -4.84 6.86
CA LEU A 81 -4.26 -5.17 7.39
C LEU A 81 -4.11 -6.70 7.65
N LYS A 82 -5.14 -7.32 8.25
CA LYS A 82 -5.14 -8.77 8.48
C LYS A 82 -5.17 -9.57 7.17
N ILE A 83 -5.97 -9.13 6.20
CA ILE A 83 -6.05 -9.76 4.87
C ILE A 83 -4.68 -9.71 4.18
N PHE A 84 -4.04 -8.53 4.16
CA PHE A 84 -2.72 -8.40 3.54
C PHE A 84 -1.66 -9.20 4.27
N LYS A 85 -1.66 -9.25 5.61
CA LYS A 85 -0.74 -10.12 6.37
C LYS A 85 -0.88 -11.57 5.95
N LYS A 86 -2.11 -12.09 5.84
CA LYS A 86 -2.33 -13.46 5.36
C LYS A 86 -1.89 -13.65 3.90
N ASN A 87 -2.13 -12.66 3.04
CA ASN A 87 -1.77 -12.77 1.63
C ASN A 87 -0.27 -12.78 1.38
N ILE A 88 0.53 -12.13 2.24
CA ILE A 88 1.99 -12.13 2.07
C ILE A 88 2.65 -13.44 2.53
N GLU A 89 1.97 -14.30 3.29
CA GLU A 89 2.48 -15.63 3.70
C GLU A 89 2.90 -16.47 2.47
N GLN A 90 2.25 -16.28 1.32
CA GLN A 90 2.65 -16.94 0.07
C GLN A 90 4.06 -16.57 -0.41
N TYR A 91 4.64 -15.48 0.09
CA TYR A 91 6.00 -15.03 -0.22
C TYR A 91 7.02 -15.40 0.86
N GLU A 92 6.68 -16.26 1.82
CA GLU A 92 7.54 -16.64 2.96
C GLU A 92 8.93 -17.10 2.50
N SER A 93 9.01 -17.82 1.40
CA SER A 93 10.30 -18.28 0.82
C SER A 93 11.24 -17.14 0.41
N ARG A 94 10.72 -15.92 0.28
CA ARG A 94 11.47 -14.69 -0.08
C ARG A 94 11.84 -13.85 1.13
N PHE A 95 11.29 -14.13 2.33
CA PHE A 95 11.58 -13.36 3.54
C PHE A 95 13.01 -13.58 4.01
N ASN A 96 13.61 -12.50 4.52
CA ASN A 96 14.98 -12.48 5.02
C ASN A 96 16.02 -12.93 3.98
N LYS A 97 15.73 -12.71 2.70
CA LYS A 97 16.64 -13.02 1.60
C LYS A 97 17.19 -11.75 0.99
N GLU A 98 18.43 -11.87 0.50
CA GLU A 98 19.12 -10.78 -0.19
C GLU A 98 18.49 -10.52 -1.57
N VAL A 99 18.36 -9.25 -1.88
CA VAL A 99 17.98 -8.73 -3.18
C VAL A 99 19.10 -7.80 -3.66
N GLU A 100 19.54 -8.03 -4.86
CA GLU A 100 20.53 -7.20 -5.56
C GLU A 100 19.80 -6.40 -6.64
N LEU A 101 19.93 -5.08 -6.60
CA LEU A 101 19.35 -4.15 -7.56
C LEU A 101 20.45 -3.41 -8.28
N GLN A 102 20.49 -3.53 -9.60
CA GLN A 102 21.44 -2.84 -10.45
C GLN A 102 20.70 -2.02 -11.51
N VAL A 103 21.09 -0.76 -11.67
CA VAL A 103 20.57 0.11 -12.75
C VAL A 103 21.72 0.51 -13.65
N SER A 104 21.63 0.08 -14.89
CA SER A 104 22.53 0.47 -15.99
C SER A 104 21.88 1.56 -16.85
N ASP A 105 22.49 1.88 -17.99
CA ASP A 105 21.99 2.95 -18.88
C ASP A 105 20.63 2.64 -19.53
N SER A 106 20.28 1.37 -19.69
CA SER A 106 19.04 0.94 -20.37
C SER A 106 18.21 -0.06 -19.58
N LEU A 107 18.79 -0.73 -18.57
CA LEU A 107 18.17 -1.83 -17.86
C LEU A 107 18.20 -1.62 -16.35
N LEU A 108 17.11 -2.03 -15.71
CA LEU A 108 17.00 -2.24 -14.28
C LEU A 108 16.97 -3.74 -14.04
N GLN A 109 17.96 -4.26 -13.33
CA GLN A 109 18.11 -5.68 -13.03
C GLN A 109 17.80 -5.92 -11.54
N VAL A 110 16.99 -6.93 -11.27
CA VAL A 110 16.69 -7.37 -9.92
C VAL A 110 17.03 -8.85 -9.81
N LYS A 111 17.95 -9.18 -8.93
CA LYS A 111 18.32 -10.56 -8.62
C LYS A 111 17.86 -10.90 -7.21
N SER A 112 17.14 -11.99 -7.06
CA SER A 112 16.62 -12.46 -5.78
C SER A 112 16.54 -13.99 -5.78
N VAL A 113 16.06 -14.58 -4.69
CA VAL A 113 15.78 -16.03 -4.61
C VAL A 113 14.74 -16.47 -5.65
N ALA A 114 13.84 -15.57 -6.08
CA ALA A 114 12.84 -15.87 -7.10
C ALA A 114 13.42 -15.92 -8.52
N GLY A 115 14.67 -15.50 -8.72
CA GLY A 115 15.33 -15.47 -10.00
C GLY A 115 15.96 -14.10 -10.33
N LYS A 116 16.41 -13.98 -11.57
CA LYS A 116 16.92 -12.74 -12.14
C LYS A 116 15.87 -12.17 -13.09
N PHE A 117 15.56 -10.89 -12.90
CA PHE A 117 14.56 -10.15 -13.69
C PHE A 117 15.23 -8.92 -14.30
N ASP A 118 15.08 -8.73 -15.59
CA ASP A 118 15.61 -7.58 -16.33
C ASP A 118 14.42 -6.77 -16.87
N PHE A 119 14.37 -5.49 -16.50
CA PHE A 119 13.33 -4.55 -16.92
C PHE A 119 13.95 -3.43 -17.72
N ASN A 120 13.33 -3.05 -18.83
CA ASN A 120 13.70 -1.82 -19.53
C ASN A 120 13.36 -0.60 -18.66
N LEU A 121 14.24 0.40 -18.61
CA LEU A 121 14.00 1.62 -17.84
C LEU A 121 12.70 2.34 -18.25
N SER A 122 12.28 2.19 -19.51
CA SER A 122 10.98 2.72 -20.02
C SER A 122 9.75 2.08 -19.38
N GLN A 123 9.91 1.01 -18.61
CA GLN A 123 8.84 0.38 -17.84
C GLN A 123 8.65 1.02 -16.46
N ILE A 124 9.57 1.88 -16.03
CA ILE A 124 9.41 2.62 -14.79
C ILE A 124 8.32 3.69 -15.00
N ASP A 125 7.31 3.66 -14.13
CA ASP A 125 6.16 4.55 -14.16
C ASP A 125 6.41 5.79 -13.29
N PHE A 126 6.81 5.56 -12.04
CA PHE A 126 7.24 6.61 -11.12
C PHE A 126 8.16 6.04 -10.03
N ILE A 127 8.86 6.94 -9.34
CA ILE A 127 9.62 6.62 -8.12
C ILE A 127 8.96 7.34 -6.95
N SER A 128 8.81 6.67 -5.82
CA SER A 128 8.25 7.28 -4.61
C SER A 128 9.17 7.10 -3.41
N GLU A 129 9.27 8.14 -2.61
CA GLU A 129 9.97 8.13 -1.33
C GLU A 129 8.98 8.25 -0.18
N THR A 130 9.02 7.29 0.74
CA THR A 130 8.36 7.37 2.04
C THR A 130 9.41 7.61 3.13
N ASN A 131 8.99 7.76 4.38
CA ASN A 131 9.94 7.88 5.48
C ASN A 131 10.89 6.67 5.58
N GLU A 132 10.39 5.46 5.33
CA GLU A 132 11.14 4.20 5.56
C GLU A 132 11.60 3.51 4.28
N TYR A 133 11.06 3.89 3.11
CA TYR A 133 11.26 3.16 1.87
C TYR A 133 11.48 4.08 0.66
N PHE A 134 12.24 3.57 -0.33
CA PHE A 134 12.07 3.96 -1.72
C PHE A 134 11.25 2.90 -2.43
N ILE A 135 10.37 3.31 -3.33
CA ILE A 135 9.50 2.44 -4.12
C ILE A 135 9.65 2.81 -5.58
N ILE A 136 10.11 1.87 -6.41
CA ILE A 136 10.18 2.03 -7.85
C ILE A 136 8.97 1.30 -8.42
N LYS A 137 8.01 2.04 -8.98
CA LYS A 137 6.83 1.47 -9.65
C LYS A 137 7.17 1.19 -11.11
N LEU A 138 7.01 -0.05 -11.49
CA LEU A 138 7.00 -0.51 -12.86
C LEU A 138 5.55 -0.63 -13.34
N LYS A 139 5.32 -0.69 -14.64
CA LYS A 139 3.96 -0.83 -15.21
C LYS A 139 3.18 -2.02 -14.64
N ILE A 140 3.85 -3.13 -14.38
CA ILE A 140 3.23 -4.39 -13.91
C ILE A 140 3.57 -4.66 -12.44
N GLU A 141 4.80 -4.37 -12.02
CA GLU A 141 5.34 -4.73 -10.71
C GLU A 141 5.81 -3.49 -9.94
N ALA A 142 6.34 -3.72 -8.74
CA ALA A 142 6.99 -2.67 -7.96
C ALA A 142 8.13 -3.25 -7.13
N ILE A 143 9.17 -2.45 -6.95
CA ILE A 143 10.35 -2.76 -6.16
C ILE A 143 10.34 -1.87 -4.94
N ILE A 144 10.48 -2.47 -3.76
CA ILE A 144 10.60 -1.76 -2.49
C ILE A 144 12.03 -1.87 -1.96
N ILE A 145 12.58 -0.76 -1.52
CA ILE A 145 13.95 -0.65 -1.02
C ILE A 145 13.90 -0.06 0.40
N PRO A 146 14.15 -0.87 1.44
CA PRO A 146 14.12 -0.41 2.83
C PRO A 146 15.32 0.49 3.14
N LYS A 147 15.08 1.75 3.50
CA LYS A 147 16.13 2.73 3.81
C LYS A 147 17.02 2.29 4.98
N LYS A 148 16.44 1.65 5.99
CA LYS A 148 17.16 1.19 7.20
C LYS A 148 18.24 0.13 6.94
N ARG A 149 18.28 -0.45 5.73
CA ARG A 149 19.23 -1.50 5.34
C ARG A 149 20.20 -1.05 4.25
N LEU A 150 20.22 0.24 3.98
CA LEU A 150 21.15 0.84 3.04
C LEU A 150 22.32 1.46 3.81
N GLU A 151 23.51 1.30 3.29
CA GLU A 151 24.72 1.96 3.82
C GLU A 151 24.64 3.48 3.64
N ASN A 152 24.11 3.95 2.51
CA ASN A 152 24.04 5.38 2.20
C ASN A 152 22.75 5.79 1.50
N VAL A 153 21.76 6.16 2.31
CA VAL A 153 20.41 6.55 1.86
C VAL A 153 20.44 7.80 0.95
N ASN A 154 21.31 8.78 1.28
CA ASN A 154 21.35 10.04 0.54
C ASN A 154 21.95 9.88 -0.86
N ILE A 155 22.94 9.00 -1.03
CA ILE A 155 23.51 8.69 -2.35
C ILE A 155 22.43 8.05 -3.21
N LEU A 156 21.76 7.02 -2.70
CA LEU A 156 20.69 6.37 -3.45
C LEU A 156 19.55 7.33 -3.80
N LYS A 157 19.16 8.21 -2.87
CA LYS A 157 18.15 9.24 -3.15
C LYS A 157 18.59 10.14 -4.32
N GLY A 158 19.83 10.61 -4.30
CA GLY A 158 20.38 11.43 -5.38
C GLY A 158 20.38 10.71 -6.73
N ASP A 159 20.78 9.44 -6.73
CA ASP A 159 20.81 8.62 -7.96
C ASP A 159 19.38 8.32 -8.48
N LEU A 160 18.43 8.03 -7.61
CA LEU A 160 17.02 7.83 -7.99
C LEU A 160 16.37 9.12 -8.50
N THR A 161 16.72 10.28 -7.93
CA THR A 161 16.26 11.58 -8.43
C THR A 161 16.79 11.85 -9.83
N LYS A 162 18.10 11.67 -10.07
CA LYS A 162 18.70 11.81 -11.40
C LYS A 162 18.09 10.83 -12.40
N LEU A 163 17.80 9.60 -11.97
CA LEU A 163 17.13 8.60 -12.81
C LEU A 163 15.73 9.07 -13.21
N SER A 164 14.95 9.61 -12.29
CA SER A 164 13.62 10.13 -12.59
C SER A 164 13.66 11.30 -13.58
N GLU A 165 14.61 12.22 -13.42
CA GLU A 165 14.85 13.32 -14.36
C GLU A 165 15.24 12.81 -15.76
N LYS A 166 16.21 11.86 -15.83
CA LYS A 166 16.65 11.24 -17.10
C LYS A 166 15.51 10.58 -17.87
N LEU A 167 14.59 9.95 -17.14
CA LEU A 167 13.45 9.23 -17.72
C LEU A 167 12.21 10.11 -17.91
N ASN A 168 12.23 11.35 -17.44
CA ASN A 168 11.09 12.27 -17.41
C ASN A 168 9.85 11.66 -16.73
N ILE A 169 10.08 11.01 -15.58
CA ILE A 169 9.03 10.40 -14.74
C ILE A 169 8.93 11.11 -13.39
N GLU A 170 7.82 10.94 -12.70
CA GLU A 170 7.58 11.60 -11.42
C GLU A 170 8.40 11.00 -10.28
N PHE A 171 9.01 11.85 -9.45
CA PHE A 171 9.57 11.50 -8.14
C PHE A 171 8.66 12.01 -7.04
N ILE A 172 7.88 11.11 -6.43
CA ILE A 172 6.82 11.43 -5.46
C ILE A 172 7.38 11.45 -4.04
N ASN A 173 7.34 12.60 -3.36
CA ASN A 173 7.70 12.73 -1.96
C ASN A 173 6.50 12.44 -1.06
N ASN A 174 6.43 11.24 -0.50
CA ASN A 174 5.38 10.76 0.39
C ASN A 174 5.88 10.50 1.82
N LEU A 175 6.75 11.39 2.35
CA LEU A 175 7.39 11.21 3.66
C LEU A 175 6.40 11.07 4.83
N ASN A 176 5.21 11.67 4.72
CA ASN A 176 4.16 11.57 5.73
C ASN A 176 3.24 10.35 5.55
N TRP A 177 3.58 9.44 4.63
CA TRP A 177 2.77 8.25 4.40
C TRP A 177 2.73 7.36 5.65
N LYS A 178 1.52 6.99 6.06
CA LYS A 178 1.22 6.05 7.17
C LYS A 178 -0.02 5.23 6.78
N TRP A 179 -0.04 3.99 7.18
CA TRP A 179 -1.24 3.13 7.07
C TRP A 179 -2.38 3.57 7.96
#